data_db3cfb10913612eae9fa3b2ee139c35e
#
_entry.id   db3cfb10913612eae9fa3b2ee139c35e
#
_cell.length_a   1.000
_cell.length_b   1.000
_cell.length_c   1.000
_cell.angle_alpha   90.00
_cell.angle_beta   90.00
_cell.angle_gamma   90.00
#
_symmetry.space_group_name_H-M   'P 1'
#
loop_
_entity.id
_entity.type
_entity.pdbx_description
1 polymer ?
#
loop_
_entity_poly.entity_id
_entity_poly.type
_entity_poly.pdbx_seq_one_letter_code
_entity_poly.pdbx_strand_id
1 'polypeptide(L)'
;MDGLSGAVDHLVASIAALQNASIDDLSYEQIVAELDRIKAAVWAVPSVEHRLTARLMDADPHELGATSIKEVLANHLRISRKAAGDRLADARQLGPRYTLTGERVQTELAHTANAVARGDIGTAHVRIIQEFVKKLPAWVSWERRDHYERDLVGHASALRPEDFGKVADTLLGFIDQDGTEPDHHTHQRRCEFTVGRQQADGMSRVTGWLTPEARAHWDLIAAKYAAPGTNLPHDDTHTGRDDRTTGQRHHDALTRAMRDHVQSGSLGQVAGVPASIVATMTLSELERAAGWAHTGGGNKIPIRDLIRMAAHSRHYLAVFDDHTEEILYFGRAKRCATTAQRLALFARDRGCTHPGCTVPFYWTEAHHTHDYSRGGRTDINDLTLACQPANLLIEKTGWTTHRPGNGRTQWTPPADHDTGQPRINNHFHPHRYLTDKSDGKDDDGKDDDDQST
;
A
#
# COMPACT_ATOMS: atom_id res chain seq x y z
N MET A 1 -9.04 34.86 39.60
CA MET A 1 -8.93 34.30 38.23
C MET A 1 -7.47 34.43 37.69
N ASP A 2 -6.54 34.94 38.47
CA ASP A 2 -5.19 35.30 37.99
C ASP A 2 -4.18 34.13 37.96
N GLY A 3 -4.52 32.99 38.49
CA GLY A 3 -3.50 31.93 38.68
C GLY A 3 -3.07 31.21 37.39
N LEU A 4 -4.01 30.65 36.60
CA LEU A 4 -3.66 29.85 35.41
C LEU A 4 -3.26 30.75 34.24
N SER A 5 -4.03 31.82 33.98
CA SER A 5 -3.73 32.75 32.88
C SER A 5 -2.38 33.40 33.05
N GLY A 6 -2.07 33.88 34.25
CA GLY A 6 -0.75 34.45 34.55
C GLY A 6 0.39 33.43 34.42
N ALA A 7 0.16 32.15 34.79
CA ALA A 7 1.14 31.09 34.55
C ALA A 7 1.40 30.80 33.09
N VAL A 8 0.35 30.85 32.24
CA VAL A 8 0.48 30.72 30.78
C VAL A 8 1.24 31.91 30.19
N ASP A 9 0.97 33.14 30.64
CA ASP A 9 1.70 34.34 30.18
C ASP A 9 3.20 34.25 30.54
N HIS A 10 3.54 33.79 31.76
CA HIS A 10 4.91 33.52 32.15
C HIS A 10 5.58 32.43 31.29
N LEU A 11 4.88 31.36 30.97
CA LEU A 11 5.42 30.33 30.09
C LEU A 11 5.73 30.89 28.69
N VAL A 12 4.82 31.67 28.11
CA VAL A 12 5.03 32.33 26.81
C VAL A 12 6.22 33.27 26.85
N ALA A 13 6.33 34.09 27.90
CA ALA A 13 7.46 35.00 28.09
C ALA A 13 8.78 34.25 28.25
N SER A 14 8.79 33.13 28.99
CA SER A 14 9.98 32.29 29.18
C SER A 14 10.43 31.64 27.87
N ILE A 15 9.51 31.17 27.06
CA ILE A 15 9.81 30.62 25.70
C ILE A 15 10.43 31.73 24.83
N ALA A 16 9.87 32.93 24.83
CA ALA A 16 10.41 34.06 24.07
C ALA A 16 11.81 34.46 24.54
N ALA A 17 12.05 34.43 25.85
CA ALA A 17 13.38 34.68 26.40
C ALA A 17 14.41 33.62 25.98
N LEU A 18 14.03 32.33 25.99
CA LEU A 18 14.89 31.23 25.51
C LEU A 18 15.23 31.37 24.02
N GLN A 19 14.26 31.78 23.18
CA GLN A 19 14.48 31.99 21.75
C GLN A 19 15.49 33.11 21.45
N ASN A 20 15.62 34.10 22.34
CA ASN A 20 16.50 35.25 22.18
C ASN A 20 17.81 35.13 23.01
N ALA A 21 17.98 34.08 23.80
CA ALA A 21 19.19 33.88 24.58
C ALA A 21 20.39 33.56 23.68
N SER A 22 21.55 34.17 23.96
CA SER A 22 22.81 33.79 23.28
C SER A 22 23.24 32.40 23.73
N ILE A 23 23.69 31.60 22.76
CA ILE A 23 24.24 30.26 22.98
C ILE A 23 25.72 30.17 22.61
N ASP A 24 26.32 31.27 22.14
CA ASP A 24 27.66 31.28 21.54
C ASP A 24 28.77 30.98 22.56
N ASP A 25 28.55 31.33 23.85
CA ASP A 25 29.51 31.12 24.93
C ASP A 25 29.35 29.78 25.66
N LEU A 26 28.36 28.95 25.25
CA LEU A 26 28.11 27.67 25.92
C LEU A 26 29.04 26.56 25.38
N SER A 27 29.61 25.78 26.30
CA SER A 27 30.25 24.53 25.92
C SER A 27 29.22 23.51 25.42
N TYR A 28 29.66 22.54 24.62
CA TYR A 28 28.75 21.46 24.13
C TYR A 28 28.12 20.67 25.29
N GLU A 29 28.82 20.48 26.40
CA GLU A 29 28.30 19.84 27.61
C GLU A 29 27.15 20.66 28.22
N GLN A 30 27.34 22.00 28.32
CA GLN A 30 26.30 22.91 28.79
C GLN A 30 25.09 22.92 27.88
N ILE A 31 25.29 22.89 26.55
CA ILE A 31 24.18 22.78 25.57
C ILE A 31 23.39 21.51 25.82
N VAL A 32 24.03 20.34 26.00
CA VAL A 32 23.33 19.08 26.29
C VAL A 32 22.55 19.17 27.60
N ALA A 33 23.13 19.74 28.64
CA ALA A 33 22.47 19.93 29.94
C ALA A 33 21.21 20.83 29.81
N GLU A 34 21.28 21.92 29.06
CA GLU A 34 20.12 22.80 28.84
C GLU A 34 19.06 22.14 27.98
N LEU A 35 19.44 21.35 26.96
CA LEU A 35 18.49 20.54 26.17
C LEU A 35 17.75 19.55 27.08
N ASP A 36 18.43 18.91 28.04
CA ASP A 36 17.78 17.98 28.97
C ASP A 36 16.80 18.70 29.90
N ARG A 37 17.13 19.88 30.40
CA ARG A 37 16.23 20.72 31.21
C ARG A 37 15.01 21.18 30.42
N ILE A 38 15.19 21.64 29.18
CA ILE A 38 14.10 22.06 28.30
C ILE A 38 13.19 20.86 28.01
N LYS A 39 13.78 19.71 27.69
CA LYS A 39 13.04 18.46 27.45
C LYS A 39 12.15 18.11 28.65
N ALA A 40 12.68 18.12 29.86
CA ALA A 40 11.91 17.81 31.07
C ALA A 40 10.74 18.79 31.25
N ALA A 41 10.95 20.08 31.04
CA ALA A 41 9.90 21.08 31.10
C ALA A 41 8.80 20.83 30.04
N VAL A 42 9.17 20.55 28.80
CA VAL A 42 8.25 20.24 27.70
C VAL A 42 7.47 18.96 27.98
N TRP A 43 8.11 17.94 28.55
CA TRP A 43 7.45 16.69 28.91
C TRP A 43 6.45 16.82 30.06
N ALA A 44 6.61 17.85 30.91
CA ALA A 44 5.67 18.15 31.98
C ALA A 44 4.39 18.87 31.51
N VAL A 45 4.45 19.62 30.40
CA VAL A 45 3.30 20.40 29.87
C VAL A 45 2.05 19.55 29.67
N PRO A 46 2.10 18.33 29.09
CA PRO A 46 0.92 17.47 28.91
C PRO A 46 0.14 17.21 30.21
N SER A 47 0.77 17.20 31.38
CA SER A 47 0.06 17.02 32.65
C SER A 47 -0.97 18.13 32.92
N VAL A 48 -0.67 19.35 32.50
CA VAL A 48 -1.61 20.49 32.56
C VAL A 48 -2.71 20.33 31.54
N GLU A 49 -2.38 19.94 30.32
CA GLU A 49 -3.36 19.66 29.28
C GLU A 49 -4.34 18.56 29.69
N HIS A 50 -3.86 17.46 30.30
CA HIS A 50 -4.71 16.38 30.81
C HIS A 50 -5.72 16.90 31.85
N ARG A 51 -5.29 17.78 32.76
CA ARG A 51 -6.17 18.38 33.77
C ARG A 51 -7.24 19.27 33.14
N LEU A 52 -6.86 20.11 32.20
CA LEU A 52 -7.78 21.01 31.49
C LEU A 52 -8.78 20.23 30.64
N THR A 53 -8.26 19.25 29.89
CA THR A 53 -9.10 18.39 29.02
C THR A 53 -10.06 17.54 29.85
N ALA A 54 -9.62 16.98 31.00
CA ALA A 54 -10.48 16.23 31.89
C ALA A 54 -11.64 17.11 32.38
N ARG A 55 -11.36 18.37 32.77
CA ARG A 55 -12.41 19.32 33.19
C ARG A 55 -13.36 19.71 32.04
N LEU A 56 -12.81 19.86 30.83
CA LEU A 56 -13.61 20.19 29.64
C LEU A 56 -14.59 19.05 29.27
N MET A 57 -14.28 17.81 29.62
CA MET A 57 -15.15 16.66 29.32
C MET A 57 -16.48 16.70 30.09
N ASP A 58 -16.59 17.49 31.16
CA ASP A 58 -17.81 17.71 31.93
C ASP A 58 -18.74 18.77 31.31
N ALA A 59 -18.25 19.52 30.31
CA ALA A 59 -19.01 20.60 29.69
C ALA A 59 -20.00 20.07 28.63
N ASP A 60 -21.11 20.80 28.43
CA ASP A 60 -21.99 20.57 27.28
C ASP A 60 -21.30 21.07 26.01
N PRO A 61 -21.01 20.20 25.03
CA PRO A 61 -20.36 20.61 23.78
C PRO A 61 -21.20 21.60 22.97
N HIS A 62 -22.54 21.64 23.14
CA HIS A 62 -23.41 22.57 22.44
C HIS A 62 -23.22 24.01 22.92
N GLU A 63 -22.95 24.23 24.19
CA GLU A 63 -22.60 25.55 24.73
C GLU A 63 -21.27 26.07 24.15
N LEU A 64 -20.42 25.16 23.66
CA LEU A 64 -19.16 25.51 23.00
C LEU A 64 -19.22 25.47 21.48
N GLY A 65 -20.45 25.45 20.91
CA GLY A 65 -20.69 25.52 19.48
C GLY A 65 -20.30 24.29 18.67
N ALA A 66 -20.27 23.07 19.30
CA ALA A 66 -19.90 21.85 18.65
C ALA A 66 -20.83 20.67 19.03
N THR A 67 -20.79 19.57 18.29
CA THR A 67 -21.59 18.37 18.55
C THR A 67 -20.95 17.39 19.53
N SER A 68 -19.67 17.59 19.84
CA SER A 68 -18.91 16.76 20.79
C SER A 68 -17.69 17.51 21.31
N ILE A 69 -17.21 17.16 22.50
CA ILE A 69 -15.95 17.71 23.06
C ILE A 69 -14.75 17.41 22.14
N LYS A 70 -14.76 16.28 21.45
CA LYS A 70 -13.75 15.95 20.42
C LYS A 70 -13.72 17.00 19.30
N GLU A 71 -14.86 17.46 18.87
CA GLU A 71 -14.98 18.48 17.85
C GLU A 71 -14.58 19.87 18.37
N VAL A 72 -14.94 20.20 19.62
CA VAL A 72 -14.46 21.42 20.31
C VAL A 72 -12.93 21.46 20.27
N LEU A 73 -12.25 20.40 20.72
CA LEU A 73 -10.79 20.35 20.73
C LEU A 73 -10.20 20.44 19.32
N ALA A 74 -10.77 19.71 18.34
CA ALA A 74 -10.27 19.71 16.98
C ALA A 74 -10.32 21.11 16.34
N ASN A 75 -11.43 21.83 16.54
CA ASN A 75 -11.66 23.15 15.94
C ASN A 75 -10.84 24.24 16.64
N HIS A 76 -10.90 24.32 17.96
CA HIS A 76 -10.22 25.39 18.71
C HIS A 76 -8.70 25.25 18.70
N LEU A 77 -8.19 24.01 18.81
CA LEU A 77 -6.74 23.76 18.77
C LEU A 77 -6.19 23.57 17.36
N ARG A 78 -7.07 23.52 16.34
CA ARG A 78 -6.69 23.28 14.92
C ARG A 78 -5.91 21.99 14.73
N ILE A 79 -6.34 20.92 15.42
CA ILE A 79 -5.73 19.58 15.34
C ILE A 79 -6.66 18.61 14.64
N SER A 80 -6.11 17.47 14.18
CA SER A 80 -6.90 16.42 13.55
C SER A 80 -7.92 15.83 14.54
N ARG A 81 -9.05 15.32 14.03
CA ARG A 81 -10.03 14.60 14.86
C ARG A 81 -9.41 13.40 15.59
N LYS A 82 -8.40 12.76 14.97
CA LYS A 82 -7.65 11.69 15.63
C LYS A 82 -6.89 12.23 16.83
N ALA A 83 -6.08 13.29 16.66
CA ALA A 83 -5.32 13.91 17.74
C ALA A 83 -6.21 14.41 18.89
N ALA A 84 -7.39 14.95 18.58
CA ALA A 84 -8.39 15.35 19.58
C ALA A 84 -8.90 14.11 20.36
N GLY A 85 -9.16 13.00 19.68
CA GLY A 85 -9.53 11.72 20.31
C GLY A 85 -8.44 11.17 21.23
N ASP A 86 -7.19 11.23 20.79
CA ASP A 86 -6.03 10.79 21.58
C ASP A 86 -5.90 11.63 22.86
N ARG A 87 -6.07 12.98 22.80
CA ARG A 87 -6.05 13.86 23.98
C ARG A 87 -7.16 13.55 24.98
N LEU A 88 -8.37 13.24 24.51
CA LEU A 88 -9.46 12.79 25.37
C LEU A 88 -9.16 11.45 26.07
N ALA A 89 -8.55 10.51 25.35
CA ALA A 89 -8.13 9.23 25.92
C ALA A 89 -7.05 9.42 26.99
N ASP A 90 -6.06 10.27 26.70
CA ASP A 90 -5.01 10.61 27.66
C ASP A 90 -5.59 11.29 28.91
N ALA A 91 -6.49 12.24 28.74
CA ALA A 91 -7.13 12.92 29.86
C ALA A 91 -7.98 11.98 30.75
N ARG A 92 -8.60 10.93 30.17
CA ARG A 92 -9.33 9.90 30.94
C ARG A 92 -8.40 9.06 31.80
N GLN A 93 -7.24 8.69 31.29
CA GLN A 93 -6.30 7.79 31.95
C GLN A 93 -5.32 8.51 32.87
N LEU A 94 -4.91 9.72 32.51
CA LEU A 94 -3.84 10.48 33.19
C LEU A 94 -4.35 11.74 33.92
N GLY A 95 -5.56 12.19 33.60
CA GLY A 95 -6.16 13.36 34.24
C GLY A 95 -6.81 13.03 35.59
N PRO A 96 -7.18 14.07 36.36
CA PRO A 96 -7.91 13.89 37.61
C PRO A 96 -9.31 13.35 37.33
N ARG A 97 -9.78 12.44 38.19
CA ARG A 97 -11.10 11.84 38.14
C ARG A 97 -11.88 12.24 39.39
N TYR A 98 -13.20 12.41 39.22
CA TYR A 98 -14.10 12.75 40.31
C TYR A 98 -15.31 11.83 40.26
N THR A 99 -15.88 11.52 41.46
CA THR A 99 -17.18 10.88 41.58
C THR A 99 -18.29 11.84 41.18
N LEU A 100 -19.51 11.34 41.01
CA LEU A 100 -20.70 12.17 40.83
C LEU A 100 -20.95 13.13 42.03
N THR A 101 -20.42 12.79 43.21
CA THR A 101 -20.48 13.61 44.43
C THR A 101 -19.35 14.63 44.52
N GLY A 102 -18.43 14.67 43.53
CA GLY A 102 -17.32 15.62 43.52
C GLY A 102 -16.07 15.17 44.29
N GLU A 103 -16.04 13.96 44.85
CA GLU A 103 -14.84 13.44 45.52
C GLU A 103 -13.78 13.02 44.49
N ARG A 104 -12.52 13.31 44.79
CA ARG A 104 -11.40 12.96 43.90
C ARG A 104 -11.14 11.43 43.98
N VAL A 105 -11.19 10.79 42.83
CA VAL A 105 -10.85 9.35 42.68
C VAL A 105 -9.42 9.22 42.16
N GLN A 106 -8.79 8.11 42.44
CA GLN A 106 -7.45 7.80 41.92
C GLN A 106 -7.45 7.82 40.37
N THR A 107 -6.43 8.46 39.80
CA THR A 107 -6.18 8.46 38.37
C THR A 107 -5.90 7.02 37.90
N GLU A 108 -6.37 6.64 36.74
CA GLU A 108 -6.26 5.26 36.22
C GLU A 108 -4.79 4.81 36.09
N LEU A 109 -3.94 5.69 35.55
CA LEU A 109 -2.48 5.49 35.44
C LEU A 109 -1.77 6.55 36.31
N ALA A 110 -1.85 6.37 37.63
CA ALA A 110 -1.40 7.39 38.58
C ALA A 110 0.12 7.56 38.59
N HIS A 111 0.89 6.47 38.47
CA HIS A 111 2.35 6.52 38.43
C HIS A 111 2.85 7.19 37.16
N THR A 112 2.24 6.89 36.03
CA THR A 112 2.51 7.50 34.71
C THR A 112 2.19 8.99 34.72
N ALA A 113 1.00 9.37 35.24
CA ALA A 113 0.60 10.78 35.34
C ALA A 113 1.57 11.59 36.20
N ASN A 114 2.02 11.03 37.33
CA ASN A 114 3.00 11.68 38.21
C ASN A 114 4.40 11.83 37.52
N ALA A 115 4.85 10.83 36.77
CA ALA A 115 6.10 10.88 36.04
C ALA A 115 6.06 11.90 34.88
N VAL A 116 4.94 12.01 34.19
CA VAL A 116 4.71 13.07 33.18
C VAL A 116 4.73 14.45 33.88
N ALA A 117 4.06 14.60 35.02
CA ALA A 117 4.03 15.88 35.73
C ALA A 117 5.43 16.33 36.20
N ARG A 118 6.34 15.42 36.49
CA ARG A 118 7.76 15.74 36.80
C ARG A 118 8.65 15.93 35.59
N GLY A 119 8.14 15.58 34.37
CA GLY A 119 8.96 15.62 33.17
C GLY A 119 9.95 14.46 33.03
N ASP A 120 9.75 13.36 33.77
CA ASP A 120 10.62 12.19 33.75
C ASP A 120 10.41 11.35 32.46
N ILE A 121 9.21 11.33 31.92
CA ILE A 121 8.82 10.56 30.75
C ILE A 121 8.02 11.40 29.75
N GLY A 122 8.25 11.17 28.47
CA GLY A 122 7.55 11.85 27.37
C GLY A 122 6.43 11.00 26.75
N THR A 123 5.73 11.59 25.79
CA THR A 123 4.54 10.99 25.12
C THR A 123 4.82 9.60 24.55
N ALA A 124 6.02 9.34 24.00
CA ALA A 124 6.38 8.04 23.46
C ALA A 124 6.39 6.95 24.53
N HIS A 125 6.93 7.23 25.70
CA HIS A 125 6.91 6.32 26.86
C HIS A 125 5.49 6.08 27.34
N VAL A 126 4.69 7.14 27.46
CA VAL A 126 3.27 7.04 27.86
C VAL A 126 2.51 6.08 26.91
N ARG A 127 2.72 6.19 25.60
CA ARG A 127 2.07 5.29 24.63
C ARG A 127 2.43 3.82 24.85
N ILE A 128 3.68 3.53 25.15
CA ILE A 128 4.14 2.16 25.44
C ILE A 128 3.44 1.62 26.71
N ILE A 129 3.36 2.43 27.78
CA ILE A 129 2.68 2.03 29.03
C ILE A 129 1.19 1.79 28.77
N GLN A 130 0.51 2.69 28.06
CA GLN A 130 -0.91 2.54 27.71
C GLN A 130 -1.16 1.26 26.89
N GLU A 131 -0.30 0.98 25.91
CA GLU A 131 -0.42 -0.23 25.09
C GLU A 131 -0.15 -1.51 25.90
N PHE A 132 0.82 -1.47 26.82
CA PHE A 132 1.09 -2.57 27.75
C PHE A 132 -0.15 -2.85 28.63
N VAL A 133 -0.70 -1.84 29.30
CA VAL A 133 -1.86 -1.99 30.17
C VAL A 133 -3.07 -2.51 29.42
N LYS A 134 -3.26 -2.07 28.17
CA LYS A 134 -4.34 -2.56 27.30
C LYS A 134 -4.18 -4.03 26.93
N LYS A 135 -2.95 -4.52 26.79
CA LYS A 135 -2.63 -5.93 26.48
C LYS A 135 -2.65 -6.86 27.68
N LEU A 136 -2.71 -6.32 28.91
CA LEU A 136 -2.77 -7.14 30.11
C LEU A 136 -4.00 -8.03 30.11
N PRO A 137 -3.86 -9.35 30.40
CA PRO A 137 -4.98 -10.26 30.53
C PRO A 137 -6.02 -9.79 31.54
N ALA A 138 -7.29 -10.14 31.32
CA ALA A 138 -8.39 -9.71 32.17
C ALA A 138 -8.29 -10.27 33.61
N TRP A 139 -7.60 -11.39 33.82
CA TRP A 139 -7.39 -12.01 35.12
C TRP A 139 -6.36 -11.28 36.00
N VAL A 140 -5.58 -10.33 35.44
CA VAL A 140 -4.62 -9.55 36.21
C VAL A 140 -5.38 -8.57 37.12
N SER A 141 -5.23 -8.74 38.46
CA SER A 141 -5.91 -7.88 39.44
C SER A 141 -5.45 -6.42 39.35
N TRP A 142 -6.27 -5.52 39.90
CA TRP A 142 -5.97 -4.09 39.89
C TRP A 142 -4.63 -3.78 40.61
N GLU A 143 -4.36 -4.42 41.76
CA GLU A 143 -3.15 -4.22 42.54
C GLU A 143 -1.89 -4.63 41.72
N ARG A 144 -1.98 -5.70 40.94
CA ARG A 144 -0.90 -6.14 40.07
C ARG A 144 -0.71 -5.18 38.89
N ARG A 145 -1.79 -4.63 38.34
CA ARG A 145 -1.71 -3.61 37.28
C ARG A 145 -1.01 -2.36 37.78
N ASP A 146 -1.35 -1.88 38.99
CA ASP A 146 -0.68 -0.74 39.64
C ASP A 146 0.81 -1.00 39.88
N HIS A 147 1.15 -2.21 40.32
CA HIS A 147 2.54 -2.61 40.51
C HIS A 147 3.33 -2.60 39.19
N TYR A 148 2.78 -3.21 38.11
CA TYR A 148 3.41 -3.22 36.80
C TYR A 148 3.54 -1.81 36.22
N GLU A 149 2.55 -0.95 36.38
CA GLU A 149 2.63 0.44 35.97
C GLU A 149 3.80 1.16 36.65
N ARG A 150 3.94 0.99 37.95
CA ARG A 150 5.02 1.59 38.75
C ARG A 150 6.39 1.12 38.26
N ASP A 151 6.57 -0.17 38.04
CA ASP A 151 7.84 -0.74 37.58
C ASP A 151 8.18 -0.25 36.18
N LEU A 152 7.20 -0.20 35.27
CA LEU A 152 7.38 0.33 33.94
C LEU A 152 7.78 1.80 33.95
N VAL A 153 7.18 2.62 34.80
CA VAL A 153 7.55 4.03 34.94
C VAL A 153 9.00 4.16 35.40
N GLY A 154 9.45 3.29 36.32
CA GLY A 154 10.86 3.24 36.74
C GLY A 154 11.82 2.96 35.55
N HIS A 155 11.49 2.04 34.69
CA HIS A 155 12.27 1.74 33.50
C HIS A 155 12.16 2.85 32.43
N ALA A 156 10.98 3.42 32.24
CA ALA A 156 10.73 4.47 31.24
C ALA A 156 11.55 5.74 31.50
N SER A 157 11.80 6.09 32.79
CA SER A 157 12.59 7.27 33.15
C SER A 157 14.08 7.12 32.85
N ALA A 158 14.58 5.89 32.66
CA ALA A 158 15.99 5.59 32.43
C ALA A 158 16.34 5.17 31.01
N LEU A 159 15.36 4.75 30.22
CA LEU A 159 15.56 4.14 28.91
C LEU A 159 14.98 5.01 27.78
N ARG A 160 15.55 4.86 26.60
CA ARG A 160 14.95 5.40 25.37
C ARG A 160 13.68 4.61 25.02
N PRO A 161 12.69 5.21 24.32
CA PRO A 161 11.43 4.53 23.98
C PRO A 161 11.62 3.19 23.28
N GLU A 162 12.61 3.06 22.38
CA GLU A 162 12.88 1.83 21.63
C GLU A 162 13.37 0.69 22.53
N ASP A 163 14.21 0.99 23.54
CA ASP A 163 14.71 -0.01 24.49
C ASP A 163 13.65 -0.31 25.55
N PHE A 164 12.94 0.71 25.99
CA PHE A 164 11.80 0.57 26.92
C PHE A 164 10.68 -0.30 26.35
N GLY A 165 10.35 -0.17 25.03
CA GLY A 165 9.38 -1.02 24.36
C GLY A 165 9.72 -2.51 24.48
N LYS A 166 11.01 -2.88 24.33
CA LYS A 166 11.47 -4.26 24.49
C LYS A 166 11.29 -4.77 25.92
N VAL A 167 11.55 -3.92 26.93
CA VAL A 167 11.31 -4.27 28.33
C VAL A 167 9.83 -4.51 28.58
N ALA A 168 8.97 -3.62 28.09
CA ALA A 168 7.52 -3.78 28.23
C ALA A 168 7.00 -5.06 27.56
N ASP A 169 7.44 -5.36 26.33
CA ASP A 169 7.05 -6.59 25.61
C ASP A 169 7.57 -7.84 26.32
N THR A 170 8.79 -7.81 26.87
CA THR A 170 9.38 -8.91 27.65
C THR A 170 8.57 -9.17 28.93
N LEU A 171 8.24 -8.10 29.67
CA LEU A 171 7.44 -8.19 30.87
C LEU A 171 6.04 -8.77 30.57
N LEU A 172 5.42 -8.33 29.48
CA LEU A 172 4.13 -8.87 29.05
C LEU A 172 4.22 -10.37 28.77
N GLY A 173 5.29 -10.83 28.11
CA GLY A 173 5.56 -12.25 27.86
C GLY A 173 5.74 -13.07 29.14
N PHE A 174 6.31 -12.50 30.21
CA PHE A 174 6.41 -13.16 31.52
C PHE A 174 5.08 -13.23 32.27
N ILE A 175 4.22 -12.21 32.11
CA ILE A 175 2.91 -12.18 32.74
C ILE A 175 1.96 -13.20 32.11
N ASP A 176 2.00 -13.28 30.79
CA ASP A 176 1.13 -14.13 29.98
C ASP A 176 1.94 -15.32 29.42
N GLN A 177 2.58 -16.10 30.33
CA GLN A 177 3.42 -17.25 29.95
C GLN A 177 2.63 -18.36 29.25
N ASP A 178 1.38 -18.55 29.64
CA ASP A 178 0.47 -19.48 28.98
C ASP A 178 -0.22 -18.86 27.77
N GLY A 179 0.13 -17.63 27.46
CA GLY A 179 -0.36 -16.72 26.43
C GLY A 179 -1.53 -17.27 25.64
N THR A 180 -2.57 -16.54 25.39
CA THR A 180 -3.55 -16.99 24.39
C THR A 180 -2.74 -17.55 23.23
N GLU A 181 -2.80 -18.88 22.98
CA GLU A 181 -2.16 -19.49 21.79
C GLU A 181 -2.30 -18.49 20.65
N PRO A 182 -1.19 -18.12 19.97
CA PRO A 182 -1.30 -17.10 18.93
C PRO A 182 -2.48 -17.51 18.08
N ASP A 183 -3.58 -16.75 18.14
CA ASP A 183 -4.78 -17.11 17.42
C ASP A 183 -4.39 -17.13 15.94
N HIS A 184 -4.05 -18.34 15.47
CA HIS A 184 -3.69 -18.60 14.08
C HIS A 184 -4.73 -17.99 13.14
N HIS A 185 -6.00 -17.98 13.56
CA HIS A 185 -7.08 -17.36 12.83
C HIS A 185 -6.98 -15.82 12.82
N THR A 186 -6.54 -15.19 13.91
CA THR A 186 -6.33 -13.74 13.95
C THR A 186 -5.12 -13.34 13.11
N HIS A 187 -4.01 -14.10 13.15
CA HIS A 187 -2.86 -13.85 12.27
C HIS A 187 -3.24 -14.05 10.80
N GLN A 188 -3.96 -15.11 10.46
CA GLN A 188 -4.43 -15.38 9.09
C GLN A 188 -5.40 -14.31 8.57
N ARG A 189 -6.24 -13.73 9.44
CA ARG A 189 -7.14 -12.61 9.04
C ARG A 189 -6.41 -11.29 8.86
N ARG A 190 -5.28 -11.11 9.52
CA ARG A 190 -4.50 -9.85 9.46
C ARG A 190 -3.35 -9.88 8.47
N CYS A 191 -2.88 -11.11 8.09
CA CYS A 191 -1.82 -11.18 7.10
C CYS A 191 -2.33 -10.65 5.75
N GLU A 192 -1.58 -9.75 5.18
CA GLU A 192 -1.91 -9.05 3.95
C GLU A 192 -0.64 -8.65 3.21
N PHE A 193 -0.65 -8.78 1.90
CA PHE A 193 0.39 -8.28 1.02
C PHE A 193 -0.27 -7.65 -0.20
N THR A 194 -0.29 -6.34 -0.24
CA THR A 194 -0.94 -5.58 -1.30
C THR A 194 0.08 -4.82 -2.12
N VAL A 195 0.04 -5.06 -3.44
CA VAL A 195 0.80 -4.28 -4.42
C VAL A 195 -0.17 -3.28 -5.07
N GLY A 196 0.07 -2.01 -4.83
CA GLY A 196 -0.76 -0.93 -5.37
C GLY A 196 -0.60 -0.75 -6.87
N ARG A 197 -1.49 0.05 -7.46
CA ARG A 197 -1.44 0.39 -8.89
C ARG A 197 -0.08 1.02 -9.23
N GLN A 198 0.45 0.64 -10.40
CA GLN A 198 1.65 1.26 -10.95
C GLN A 198 1.42 2.76 -11.22
N GLN A 199 2.34 3.59 -10.76
CA GLN A 199 2.32 5.03 -10.95
C GLN A 199 2.95 5.44 -12.29
N ALA A 200 2.90 6.72 -12.62
CA ALA A 200 3.42 7.24 -13.89
C ALA A 200 4.94 7.02 -14.05
N ASP A 201 5.68 6.98 -12.94
CA ASP A 201 7.12 6.70 -12.90
C ASP A 201 7.47 5.20 -12.99
N GLY A 202 6.46 4.33 -13.08
CA GLY A 202 6.64 2.88 -13.13
C GLY A 202 6.71 2.20 -11.76
N MET A 203 6.71 2.94 -10.65
CA MET A 203 6.77 2.37 -9.30
C MET A 203 5.40 1.90 -8.83
N SER A 204 5.38 0.89 -7.95
CA SER A 204 4.19 0.42 -7.26
C SER A 204 4.42 0.41 -5.76
N ARG A 205 3.48 0.96 -5.00
CA ARG A 205 3.54 0.92 -3.54
C ARG A 205 3.20 -0.48 -3.04
N VAL A 206 3.98 -0.97 -2.08
CA VAL A 206 3.72 -2.25 -1.38
C VAL A 206 3.36 -1.96 0.07
N THR A 207 2.31 -2.62 0.58
CA THR A 207 1.88 -2.55 1.98
C THR A 207 1.39 -3.92 2.43
N GLY A 208 1.46 -4.19 3.74
CA GLY A 208 0.93 -5.45 4.27
C GLY A 208 1.45 -5.80 5.66
N TRP A 209 1.04 -6.98 6.12
CA TRP A 209 1.43 -7.59 7.38
C TRP A 209 1.94 -8.99 7.12
N LEU A 210 3.14 -9.29 7.61
CA LEU A 210 3.73 -10.63 7.53
C LEU A 210 3.34 -11.45 8.76
N THR A 211 3.07 -12.74 8.56
CA THR A 211 3.02 -13.71 9.67
C THR A 211 4.41 -13.88 10.29
N PRO A 212 4.52 -14.41 11.53
CA PRO A 212 5.82 -14.71 12.14
C PRO A 212 6.70 -15.63 11.26
N GLU A 213 6.10 -16.63 10.62
CA GLU A 213 6.80 -17.52 9.67
C GLU A 213 7.33 -16.75 8.46
N ALA A 214 6.48 -15.98 7.79
CA ALA A 214 6.90 -15.18 6.64
C ALA A 214 7.98 -14.16 7.03
N ARG A 215 7.90 -13.59 8.24
CA ARG A 215 8.92 -12.70 8.78
C ARG A 215 10.25 -13.42 8.99
N ALA A 216 10.25 -14.64 9.53
CA ALA A 216 11.47 -15.41 9.72
C ALA A 216 12.17 -15.74 8.38
N HIS A 217 11.39 -16.12 7.34
CA HIS A 217 11.92 -16.32 5.99
C HIS A 217 12.48 -15.01 5.41
N TRP A 218 11.78 -13.91 5.61
CA TRP A 218 12.26 -12.60 5.17
C TRP A 218 13.57 -12.20 5.86
N ASP A 219 13.68 -12.39 7.18
CA ASP A 219 14.89 -12.05 7.93
C ASP A 219 16.11 -12.84 7.43
N LEU A 220 15.95 -14.12 7.06
CA LEU A 220 16.99 -14.94 6.44
C LEU A 220 17.40 -14.39 5.06
N ILE A 221 16.43 -14.05 4.20
CA ILE A 221 16.68 -13.45 2.88
C ILE A 221 17.43 -12.13 3.04
N ALA A 222 16.95 -11.27 3.94
CA ALA A 222 17.56 -9.97 4.21
C ALA A 222 18.97 -10.10 4.77
N ALA A 223 19.21 -11.02 5.71
CA ALA A 223 20.54 -11.28 6.26
C ALA A 223 21.54 -11.69 5.17
N LYS A 224 21.09 -12.49 4.17
CA LYS A 224 21.96 -12.96 3.08
C LYS A 224 22.18 -11.90 2.00
N TYR A 225 21.13 -11.20 1.58
CA TYR A 225 21.17 -10.37 0.36
C TYR A 225 21.10 -8.87 0.62
N ALA A 226 20.76 -8.40 1.84
CA ALA A 226 20.66 -6.98 2.17
C ALA A 226 21.80 -6.45 3.04
N ALA A 227 22.83 -7.26 3.32
CA ALA A 227 24.02 -6.79 4.01
C ALA A 227 24.73 -5.70 3.17
N PRO A 228 25.33 -4.67 3.82
CA PRO A 228 26.09 -3.67 3.08
C PRO A 228 27.15 -4.31 2.17
N GLY A 229 27.24 -3.82 0.93
CA GLY A 229 28.18 -4.33 -0.07
C GLY A 229 27.76 -5.63 -0.76
N THR A 230 26.62 -6.23 -0.40
CA THR A 230 26.07 -7.40 -1.09
C THR A 230 25.06 -7.02 -2.17
N ASN A 231 24.89 -7.88 -3.17
CA ASN A 231 23.87 -7.72 -4.22
C ASN A 231 23.92 -6.35 -4.90
N LEU A 232 25.13 -5.82 -5.11
CA LEU A 232 25.34 -4.58 -5.85
C LEU A 232 24.98 -4.79 -7.32
N PRO A 233 24.41 -3.78 -7.99
CA PRO A 233 24.27 -3.79 -9.45
C PRO A 233 25.66 -4.03 -10.09
N HIS A 234 25.71 -4.84 -11.16
CA HIS A 234 26.91 -4.99 -11.98
C HIS A 234 27.11 -3.73 -12.82
N ASP A 235 27.51 -2.62 -12.20
CA ASP A 235 27.93 -1.42 -12.90
C ASP A 235 29.38 -1.13 -12.52
N ASP A 236 30.25 -1.03 -13.53
CA ASP A 236 31.70 -0.82 -13.39
C ASP A 236 32.09 0.51 -12.70
N THR A 237 31.10 1.30 -12.29
CA THR A 237 31.28 2.61 -11.64
C THR A 237 31.31 2.56 -10.11
N HIS A 238 30.98 1.43 -9.47
CA HIS A 238 30.97 1.32 -8.01
C HIS A 238 32.35 0.99 -7.46
N THR A 239 33.15 2.01 -7.23
CA THR A 239 34.41 1.91 -6.48
C THR A 239 34.19 2.40 -5.05
N GLY A 240 33.79 1.54 -4.11
CA GLY A 240 33.86 1.90 -2.72
C GLY A 240 32.65 1.55 -1.84
N ARG A 241 32.14 2.54 -1.12
CA ARG A 241 31.13 2.42 -0.08
C ARG A 241 29.73 2.17 -0.67
N ASP A 242 28.97 1.26 -0.05
CA ASP A 242 27.56 1.05 -0.40
C ASP A 242 26.69 2.20 0.18
N ASP A 243 26.28 3.13 -0.66
CA ASP A 243 25.49 4.30 -0.28
C ASP A 243 23.97 4.03 -0.24
N ARG A 244 23.54 2.79 -0.56
CA ARG A 244 22.12 2.42 -0.49
C ARG A 244 21.60 2.46 0.94
N THR A 245 20.40 3.00 1.13
CA THR A 245 19.66 2.90 2.38
C THR A 245 19.29 1.45 2.70
N THR A 246 18.98 1.15 3.95
CA THR A 246 18.49 -0.18 4.36
C THR A 246 17.26 -0.60 3.56
N GLY A 247 16.32 0.34 3.32
CA GLY A 247 15.13 0.08 2.51
C GLY A 247 15.45 -0.31 1.07
N GLN A 248 16.42 0.35 0.44
CA GLN A 248 16.89 0.00 -0.91
C GLN A 248 17.55 -1.37 -0.95
N ARG A 249 18.40 -1.70 0.03
CA ARG A 249 18.99 -3.04 0.13
C ARG A 249 17.94 -4.13 0.34
N HIS A 250 16.91 -3.87 1.15
CA HIS A 250 15.77 -4.78 1.33
C HIS A 250 15.00 -4.99 0.02
N HIS A 251 14.75 -3.93 -0.74
CA HIS A 251 14.11 -4.03 -2.06
C HIS A 251 14.93 -4.91 -3.01
N ASP A 252 16.25 -4.71 -3.06
CA ASP A 252 17.15 -5.48 -3.92
C ASP A 252 17.23 -6.96 -3.50
N ALA A 253 17.21 -7.23 -2.19
CA ALA A 253 17.14 -8.58 -1.64
C ALA A 253 15.84 -9.31 -2.04
N LEU A 254 14.70 -8.63 -1.96
CA LEU A 254 13.41 -9.14 -2.41
C LEU A 254 13.42 -9.42 -3.91
N THR A 255 13.92 -8.48 -4.71
CA THR A 255 14.03 -8.62 -6.16
C THR A 255 14.90 -9.84 -6.53
N ARG A 256 16.01 -10.04 -5.81
CA ARG A 256 16.90 -11.19 -6.00
C ARG A 256 16.18 -12.49 -5.70
N ALA A 257 15.54 -12.61 -4.55
CA ALA A 257 14.82 -13.81 -4.15
C ALA A 257 13.69 -14.18 -5.13
N MET A 258 12.91 -13.18 -5.59
CA MET A 258 11.88 -13.39 -6.61
C MET A 258 12.48 -13.85 -7.94
N ARG A 259 13.58 -13.26 -8.37
CA ARG A 259 14.26 -13.65 -9.62
C ARG A 259 14.77 -15.09 -9.55
N ASP A 260 15.44 -15.46 -8.45
CA ASP A 260 15.98 -16.80 -8.26
C ASP A 260 14.84 -17.84 -8.27
N HIS A 261 13.69 -17.52 -7.66
CA HIS A 261 12.53 -18.41 -7.66
C HIS A 261 11.90 -18.55 -9.06
N VAL A 262 11.73 -17.46 -9.80
CA VAL A 262 11.23 -17.51 -11.18
C VAL A 262 12.18 -18.32 -12.08
N GLN A 263 13.50 -18.13 -11.94
CA GLN A 263 14.52 -18.85 -12.72
C GLN A 263 14.62 -20.33 -12.36
N SER A 264 14.25 -20.74 -11.15
CA SER A 264 14.26 -22.15 -10.74
C SER A 264 13.33 -23.04 -11.58
N GLY A 265 12.33 -22.44 -12.25
CA GLY A 265 11.32 -23.17 -13.01
C GLY A 265 10.28 -23.91 -12.15
N SER A 266 10.35 -23.77 -10.82
CA SER A 266 9.44 -24.43 -9.88
C SER A 266 8.00 -23.89 -9.93
N LEU A 267 7.77 -22.74 -10.53
CA LEU A 267 6.44 -22.12 -10.68
C LEU A 267 5.51 -22.86 -11.66
N GLY A 268 6.02 -23.79 -12.46
CA GLY A 268 5.23 -24.57 -13.42
C GLY A 268 4.64 -23.71 -14.56
N GLN A 269 3.33 -23.72 -14.71
CA GLN A 269 2.62 -23.00 -15.78
C GLN A 269 1.56 -22.05 -15.21
N VAL A 270 1.40 -20.90 -15.86
CA VAL A 270 0.36 -19.91 -15.58
C VAL A 270 -0.43 -19.70 -16.87
N ALA A 271 -1.75 -19.87 -16.83
CA ALA A 271 -2.63 -19.68 -17.98
C ALA A 271 -2.19 -20.47 -19.24
N GLY A 272 -1.63 -21.70 -19.07
CA GLY A 272 -1.17 -22.56 -20.17
C GLY A 272 0.12 -22.12 -20.85
N VAL A 273 0.87 -21.18 -20.26
CA VAL A 273 2.23 -20.82 -20.67
C VAL A 273 3.20 -21.12 -19.52
N PRO A 274 4.48 -21.45 -19.79
CA PRO A 274 5.47 -21.56 -18.72
C PRO A 274 5.45 -20.27 -17.86
N ALA A 275 5.53 -20.42 -16.53
CA ALA A 275 5.54 -19.29 -15.62
C ALA A 275 6.79 -18.43 -15.88
N SER A 276 6.61 -17.39 -16.65
CA SER A 276 7.63 -16.48 -17.14
C SER A 276 7.09 -15.07 -17.24
N ILE A 277 7.97 -14.09 -17.24
CA ILE A 277 7.60 -12.70 -17.50
C ILE A 277 7.38 -12.57 -19.01
N VAL A 278 6.13 -12.35 -19.39
CA VAL A 278 5.74 -12.09 -20.79
C VAL A 278 5.56 -10.60 -20.97
N ALA A 279 6.16 -10.03 -21.99
CA ALA A 279 6.03 -8.60 -22.32
C ALA A 279 5.89 -8.40 -23.83
N THR A 280 5.16 -7.35 -24.22
CA THR A 280 4.96 -6.95 -25.62
C THR A 280 5.44 -5.51 -25.84
N MET A 281 6.03 -5.27 -27.01
CA MET A 281 6.46 -3.97 -27.50
C MET A 281 6.50 -3.99 -29.03
N THR A 282 6.63 -2.85 -29.67
CA THR A 282 6.84 -2.78 -31.12
C THR A 282 8.31 -3.03 -31.47
N LEU A 283 8.57 -3.43 -32.74
CA LEU A 283 9.94 -3.64 -33.23
C LEU A 283 10.74 -2.33 -33.16
N SER A 284 10.14 -1.22 -33.55
CA SER A 284 10.77 0.11 -33.54
C SER A 284 11.14 0.59 -32.14
N GLU A 285 10.37 0.23 -31.10
CA GLU A 285 10.70 0.51 -29.70
C GLU A 285 11.85 -0.37 -29.21
N LEU A 286 11.88 -1.64 -29.62
CA LEU A 286 12.97 -2.56 -29.30
C LEU A 286 14.30 -2.11 -29.92
N GLU A 287 14.30 -1.75 -31.22
CA GLU A 287 15.49 -1.27 -31.94
C GLU A 287 16.08 0.00 -31.33
N ARG A 288 15.22 0.91 -30.87
CA ARG A 288 15.64 2.14 -30.19
C ARG A 288 16.05 1.91 -28.74
N ALA A 289 15.77 0.73 -28.17
CA ALA A 289 15.91 0.41 -26.75
C ALA A 289 15.27 1.47 -25.82
N ALA A 290 14.15 2.07 -26.25
CA ALA A 290 13.50 3.18 -25.57
C ALA A 290 11.99 2.98 -25.56
N GLY A 291 11.34 3.47 -24.48
CA GLY A 291 9.90 3.33 -24.28
C GLY A 291 9.56 2.29 -23.22
N TRP A 292 8.31 1.80 -23.28
CA TRP A 292 7.73 0.92 -22.27
C TRP A 292 7.14 -0.32 -22.94
N ALA A 293 7.57 -1.49 -22.49
CA ALA A 293 6.91 -2.75 -22.81
C ALA A 293 5.72 -3.02 -21.88
N HIS A 294 4.67 -3.66 -22.39
CA HIS A 294 3.51 -4.08 -21.60
C HIS A 294 3.70 -5.52 -21.11
N THR A 295 3.58 -5.74 -19.81
CA THR A 295 3.72 -7.07 -19.21
C THR A 295 2.40 -7.83 -19.21
N GLY A 296 2.45 -9.16 -19.13
CA GLY A 296 1.27 -10.02 -18.99
C GLY A 296 0.46 -9.77 -17.72
N GLY A 297 1.02 -9.09 -16.72
CA GLY A 297 0.33 -8.61 -15.52
C GLY A 297 -0.39 -7.26 -15.69
N GLY A 298 -0.39 -6.68 -16.89
CA GLY A 298 -1.05 -5.41 -17.18
C GLY A 298 -0.26 -4.15 -16.80
N ASN A 299 0.98 -4.31 -16.37
CA ASN A 299 1.88 -3.20 -16.00
C ASN A 299 2.87 -2.90 -17.12
N LYS A 300 3.63 -1.82 -16.94
CA LYS A 300 4.66 -1.41 -17.89
C LYS A 300 6.05 -1.62 -17.30
N ILE A 301 7.02 -1.96 -18.14
CA ILE A 301 8.42 -2.07 -17.78
C ILE A 301 9.27 -1.29 -18.81
N PRO A 302 10.28 -0.51 -18.39
CA PRO A 302 11.19 0.12 -19.32
C PRO A 302 11.87 -0.91 -20.23
N ILE A 303 11.96 -0.65 -21.51
CA ILE A 303 12.53 -1.61 -22.48
C ILE A 303 13.99 -1.95 -22.15
N ARG A 304 14.77 -1.00 -21.64
CA ARG A 304 16.15 -1.25 -21.18
C ARG A 304 16.21 -2.28 -20.06
N ASP A 305 15.26 -2.23 -19.10
CA ASP A 305 15.20 -3.20 -18.02
C ASP A 305 14.77 -4.57 -18.53
N LEU A 306 13.83 -4.60 -19.48
CA LEU A 306 13.40 -5.84 -20.11
C LEU A 306 14.55 -6.51 -20.87
N ILE A 307 15.34 -5.75 -21.65
CA ILE A 307 16.52 -6.27 -22.37
C ILE A 307 17.54 -6.86 -21.38
N ARG A 308 17.82 -6.15 -20.27
CA ARG A 308 18.71 -6.66 -19.21
C ARG A 308 18.19 -7.96 -18.57
N MET A 309 16.88 -8.05 -18.34
CA MET A 309 16.26 -9.26 -17.81
C MET A 309 16.30 -10.43 -18.82
N ALA A 310 16.09 -10.14 -20.10
CA ALA A 310 16.10 -11.13 -21.17
C ALA A 310 17.50 -11.73 -21.41
N ALA A 311 18.58 -11.01 -21.14
CA ALA A 311 19.95 -11.49 -21.31
C ALA A 311 20.25 -12.78 -20.53
N HIS A 312 19.48 -13.09 -19.50
CA HIS A 312 19.66 -14.26 -18.63
C HIS A 312 18.47 -15.22 -18.62
N SER A 313 17.54 -15.12 -19.58
CA SER A 313 16.28 -15.88 -19.58
C SER A 313 16.02 -16.52 -20.95
N ARG A 314 15.24 -17.62 -20.96
CA ARG A 314 14.64 -18.11 -22.21
C ARG A 314 13.55 -17.13 -22.64
N HIS A 315 13.60 -16.66 -23.88
CA HIS A 315 12.64 -15.72 -24.43
C HIS A 315 11.97 -16.29 -25.67
N TYR A 316 10.71 -15.88 -25.86
CA TYR A 316 9.95 -16.11 -27.07
C TYR A 316 9.83 -14.79 -27.81
N LEU A 317 10.25 -14.76 -29.08
CA LEU A 317 10.10 -13.59 -29.94
C LEU A 317 8.81 -13.72 -30.76
N ALA A 318 7.93 -12.75 -30.62
CA ALA A 318 6.81 -12.54 -31.51
C ALA A 318 6.96 -11.13 -32.13
N VAL A 319 7.17 -11.08 -33.45
CA VAL A 319 7.35 -9.82 -34.19
C VAL A 319 6.04 -9.51 -34.90
N PHE A 320 5.59 -8.28 -34.80
CA PHE A 320 4.41 -7.74 -35.47
C PHE A 320 4.84 -6.73 -36.52
N ASP A 321 4.16 -6.74 -37.65
CA ASP A 321 4.25 -5.66 -38.63
C ASP A 321 3.50 -4.42 -38.09
N ASP A 322 4.17 -3.28 -38.05
CA ASP A 322 3.62 -2.02 -37.56
C ASP A 322 2.36 -1.55 -38.36
N HIS A 323 2.12 -2.12 -39.54
CA HIS A 323 1.05 -1.69 -40.45
C HIS A 323 -0.19 -2.60 -40.47
N THR A 324 -0.05 -3.90 -40.18
CA THR A 324 -1.17 -4.83 -40.34
C THR A 324 -1.68 -5.47 -39.07
N GLU A 325 -0.92 -5.43 -37.95
CA GLU A 325 -1.23 -6.18 -36.70
C GLU A 325 -1.56 -7.67 -36.96
N GLU A 326 -1.24 -8.23 -38.13
CA GLU A 326 -1.54 -9.60 -38.49
C GLU A 326 -0.61 -10.58 -37.80
N ILE A 327 -1.22 -11.57 -37.16
CA ILE A 327 -0.53 -12.61 -36.42
C ILE A 327 -0.33 -13.83 -37.29
N LEU A 328 0.90 -14.39 -37.30
CA LEU A 328 1.22 -15.61 -38.03
C LEU A 328 0.30 -16.78 -37.64
N TYR A 329 -0.16 -17.52 -38.64
CA TYR A 329 -1.10 -18.65 -38.57
C TYR A 329 -0.50 -19.84 -37.82
N PHE A 330 -1.25 -20.39 -36.82
CA PHE A 330 -0.98 -21.67 -36.18
C PHE A 330 -2.15 -22.61 -36.37
N GLY A 331 -2.03 -23.51 -37.33
CA GLY A 331 -3.11 -24.41 -37.76
C GLY A 331 -3.82 -25.24 -36.69
N ARG A 332 -4.89 -25.89 -37.09
CA ARG A 332 -5.91 -26.66 -36.37
C ARG A 332 -5.36 -27.94 -35.76
N ALA A 333 -5.31 -28.09 -34.42
CA ALA A 333 -4.93 -29.39 -33.85
C ALA A 333 -5.63 -29.82 -32.54
N LYS A 334 -6.16 -28.95 -31.69
CA LYS A 334 -6.78 -29.35 -30.40
C LYS A 334 -7.84 -28.33 -29.97
N ARG A 335 -8.79 -28.76 -29.09
CA ARG A 335 -9.80 -27.88 -28.49
C ARG A 335 -9.16 -26.75 -27.65
N CYS A 336 -8.05 -27.01 -26.95
CA CYS A 336 -7.38 -26.02 -26.16
C CYS A 336 -6.32 -25.28 -26.97
N ALA A 337 -6.25 -23.97 -26.82
CA ALA A 337 -5.22 -23.13 -27.42
C ALA A 337 -3.82 -23.55 -26.95
N THR A 338 -2.87 -23.60 -27.87
CA THR A 338 -1.47 -23.87 -27.58
C THR A 338 -0.80 -22.70 -26.87
N THR A 339 0.35 -22.95 -26.27
CA THR A 339 1.18 -21.88 -25.67
C THR A 339 1.47 -20.76 -26.67
N ALA A 340 1.82 -21.11 -27.92
CA ALA A 340 2.10 -20.15 -28.96
C ALA A 340 0.86 -19.29 -29.32
N GLN A 341 -0.32 -19.91 -29.44
CA GLN A 341 -1.58 -19.19 -29.66
C GLN A 341 -1.91 -18.26 -28.48
N ARG A 342 -1.68 -18.70 -27.25
CA ARG A 342 -1.89 -17.84 -26.06
C ARG A 342 -0.96 -16.65 -26.03
N LEU A 343 0.31 -16.81 -26.38
CA LEU A 343 1.26 -15.71 -26.51
C LEU A 343 0.85 -14.74 -27.62
N ALA A 344 0.41 -15.26 -28.76
CA ALA A 344 -0.12 -14.46 -29.85
C ALA A 344 -1.40 -13.68 -29.46
N LEU A 345 -2.32 -14.34 -28.72
CA LEU A 345 -3.49 -13.66 -28.14
C LEU A 345 -3.10 -12.56 -27.15
N PHE A 346 -2.10 -12.82 -26.31
CA PHE A 346 -1.61 -11.80 -25.40
C PHE A 346 -1.07 -10.58 -26.16
N ALA A 347 -0.27 -10.80 -27.14
CA ALA A 347 0.32 -9.74 -27.92
C ALA A 347 -0.76 -8.87 -28.62
N ARG A 348 -1.86 -9.50 -29.09
CA ARG A 348 -2.97 -8.83 -29.74
C ARG A 348 -3.94 -8.17 -28.75
N ASP A 349 -4.39 -8.92 -27.74
CA ASP A 349 -5.52 -8.53 -26.87
C ASP A 349 -5.04 -7.91 -25.54
N ARG A 350 -3.84 -8.26 -25.06
CA ARG A 350 -3.20 -7.82 -23.81
C ARG A 350 -3.94 -8.19 -22.52
N GLY A 351 -5.25 -8.48 -22.60
CA GLY A 351 -6.12 -8.83 -21.49
C GLY A 351 -7.51 -9.20 -21.96
N CYS A 352 -8.46 -9.29 -21.03
CA CYS A 352 -9.84 -9.62 -21.33
C CYS A 352 -10.46 -8.64 -22.33
N THR A 353 -11.08 -9.17 -23.40
CA THR A 353 -11.67 -8.36 -24.49
C THR A 353 -13.09 -7.91 -24.20
N HIS A 354 -13.73 -8.35 -23.11
CA HIS A 354 -15.05 -7.88 -22.70
C HIS A 354 -15.02 -6.36 -22.42
N PRO A 355 -15.93 -5.55 -22.97
CA PRO A 355 -15.98 -4.11 -22.80
C PRO A 355 -15.96 -3.71 -21.32
N GLY A 356 -15.10 -2.76 -20.96
CA GLY A 356 -14.93 -2.26 -19.60
C GLY A 356 -14.18 -3.19 -18.63
N CYS A 357 -13.79 -4.39 -19.06
CA CYS A 357 -13.02 -5.31 -18.23
C CYS A 357 -11.54 -4.87 -18.14
N THR A 358 -10.97 -4.93 -16.93
CA THR A 358 -9.59 -4.55 -16.64
C THR A 358 -8.67 -5.73 -16.33
N VAL A 359 -9.18 -6.97 -16.49
CA VAL A 359 -8.44 -8.20 -16.16
C VAL A 359 -7.34 -8.46 -17.17
N PRO A 360 -6.05 -8.46 -16.77
CA PRO A 360 -4.93 -8.64 -17.66
C PRO A 360 -4.69 -10.13 -18.01
N PHE A 361 -3.80 -10.38 -18.94
CA PHE A 361 -3.55 -11.67 -19.57
C PHE A 361 -3.38 -12.86 -18.62
N TYR A 362 -2.58 -12.71 -17.54
CA TYR A 362 -2.31 -13.84 -16.63
C TYR A 362 -3.59 -14.44 -15.99
N TRP A 363 -4.66 -13.68 -15.93
CA TRP A 363 -5.97 -14.10 -15.37
C TRP A 363 -7.05 -14.27 -16.45
N THR A 364 -6.65 -14.52 -17.70
CA THR A 364 -7.56 -14.78 -18.81
C THR A 364 -7.34 -16.17 -19.39
N GLU A 365 -8.35 -16.65 -20.10
CA GLU A 365 -8.35 -17.88 -20.87
C GLU A 365 -8.56 -17.57 -22.35
N ALA A 366 -8.12 -18.50 -23.23
CA ALA A 366 -8.45 -18.43 -24.64
C ALA A 366 -9.90 -18.93 -24.85
N HIS A 367 -10.74 -18.03 -25.31
CA HIS A 367 -12.14 -18.28 -25.58
C HIS A 367 -12.38 -18.37 -27.10
N HIS A 368 -13.20 -19.33 -27.54
CA HIS A 368 -13.60 -19.46 -28.94
C HIS A 368 -14.72 -18.47 -29.28
N THR A 369 -14.51 -17.60 -30.26
CA THR A 369 -15.53 -16.64 -30.72
C THR A 369 -16.73 -17.35 -31.38
N HIS A 370 -16.54 -18.57 -31.91
CA HIS A 370 -17.57 -19.52 -32.31
C HIS A 370 -17.41 -20.77 -31.44
N ASP A 371 -18.51 -21.20 -30.84
CA ASP A 371 -18.50 -22.35 -29.93
C ASP A 371 -17.89 -23.58 -30.65
N TYR A 372 -16.89 -24.17 -30.02
CA TYR A 372 -16.19 -25.35 -30.52
C TYR A 372 -17.14 -26.52 -30.74
N SER A 373 -18.15 -26.69 -29.89
CA SER A 373 -19.18 -27.73 -30.03
C SER A 373 -20.08 -27.54 -31.27
N ARG A 374 -20.15 -26.31 -31.79
CA ARG A 374 -20.91 -25.94 -32.98
C ARG A 374 -20.06 -25.77 -34.25
N GLY A 375 -18.83 -26.33 -34.23
CA GLY A 375 -17.95 -26.31 -35.39
C GLY A 375 -16.91 -25.20 -35.41
N GLY A 376 -16.76 -24.43 -34.31
CA GLY A 376 -15.71 -23.42 -34.14
C GLY A 376 -14.33 -24.05 -34.25
N ARG A 377 -13.35 -23.28 -34.75
CA ARG A 377 -11.99 -23.70 -34.96
C ARG A 377 -11.11 -23.16 -33.82
N THR A 378 -10.07 -23.91 -33.45
CA THR A 378 -9.04 -23.42 -32.58
C THR A 378 -7.98 -22.68 -33.40
N ASP A 379 -8.40 -21.68 -34.12
CA ASP A 379 -7.60 -20.82 -34.97
C ASP A 379 -7.40 -19.49 -34.27
N ILE A 380 -6.23 -18.82 -34.45
CA ILE A 380 -5.95 -17.55 -33.78
C ILE A 380 -7.01 -16.48 -34.07
N ASN A 381 -7.61 -16.57 -35.27
CA ASN A 381 -8.68 -15.67 -35.70
C ASN A 381 -10.03 -15.97 -35.05
N ASP A 382 -10.24 -17.20 -34.60
CA ASP A 382 -11.47 -17.66 -33.94
C ASP A 382 -11.32 -17.69 -32.40
N LEU A 383 -10.19 -17.20 -31.87
CA LEU A 383 -9.92 -17.14 -30.46
C LEU A 383 -9.81 -15.70 -29.98
N THR A 384 -10.18 -15.47 -28.70
CA THR A 384 -10.04 -14.20 -27.99
C THR A 384 -9.66 -14.45 -26.52
N LEU A 385 -9.19 -13.42 -25.81
CA LEU A 385 -8.95 -13.53 -24.37
C LEU A 385 -10.19 -13.12 -23.60
N ALA A 386 -10.64 -13.97 -22.68
CA ALA A 386 -11.73 -13.70 -21.75
C ALA A 386 -11.34 -14.11 -20.32
N CYS A 387 -11.70 -13.33 -19.31
CA CYS A 387 -11.60 -13.74 -17.92
C CYS A 387 -12.75 -14.70 -17.57
N GLN A 388 -12.61 -15.45 -16.48
CA GLN A 388 -13.63 -16.41 -16.06
C GLN A 388 -15.06 -15.82 -15.96
N PRO A 389 -15.29 -14.64 -15.33
CA PRO A 389 -16.61 -14.02 -15.34
C PRO A 389 -17.14 -13.72 -16.74
N ALA A 390 -16.29 -13.26 -17.66
CA ALA A 390 -16.71 -12.98 -19.05
C ALA A 390 -17.03 -14.25 -19.84
N ASN A 391 -16.29 -15.35 -19.62
CA ASN A 391 -16.62 -16.67 -20.18
C ASN A 391 -17.99 -17.14 -19.72
N LEU A 392 -18.27 -17.05 -18.40
CA LEU A 392 -19.57 -17.44 -17.83
C LEU A 392 -20.71 -16.56 -18.35
N LEU A 393 -20.46 -15.31 -18.67
CA LEU A 393 -21.46 -14.41 -19.25
C LEU A 393 -21.95 -14.93 -20.59
N ILE A 394 -21.04 -15.37 -21.48
CA ILE A 394 -21.39 -15.98 -22.79
C ILE A 394 -22.20 -17.26 -22.57
N GLU A 395 -21.72 -18.15 -21.71
CA GLU A 395 -22.35 -19.46 -21.50
C GLU A 395 -23.77 -19.36 -20.92
N LYS A 396 -24.02 -18.39 -20.03
CA LYS A 396 -25.26 -18.33 -19.24
C LYS A 396 -26.30 -17.33 -19.74
N THR A 397 -25.91 -16.31 -20.49
CA THR A 397 -26.77 -15.15 -20.73
C THR A 397 -26.97 -14.82 -22.20
N GLY A 398 -26.44 -15.64 -23.12
CA GLY A 398 -26.63 -15.46 -24.55
C GLY A 398 -25.80 -14.32 -25.17
N TRP A 399 -24.83 -13.79 -24.48
CA TRP A 399 -23.83 -12.92 -25.11
C TRP A 399 -23.07 -13.66 -26.19
N THR A 400 -22.73 -12.97 -27.25
CA THR A 400 -21.96 -13.55 -28.38
C THR A 400 -20.69 -12.70 -28.60
N THR A 401 -19.67 -13.36 -29.14
CA THR A 401 -18.43 -12.71 -29.54
C THR A 401 -18.25 -12.88 -31.05
N HIS A 402 -17.79 -11.83 -31.69
CA HIS A 402 -17.48 -11.83 -33.12
C HIS A 402 -16.20 -11.04 -33.36
N ARG A 403 -15.41 -11.44 -34.35
CA ARG A 403 -14.20 -10.75 -34.74
C ARG A 403 -14.29 -10.30 -36.19
N PRO A 404 -14.63 -9.02 -36.45
CA PRO A 404 -14.64 -8.46 -37.80
C PRO A 404 -13.22 -8.33 -38.36
N GLY A 405 -13.10 -8.02 -39.65
CA GLY A 405 -11.84 -7.93 -40.37
C GLY A 405 -10.79 -6.90 -39.79
N ASN A 406 -11.23 -5.97 -38.93
CA ASN A 406 -10.34 -5.03 -38.25
C ASN A 406 -9.56 -5.64 -37.08
N GLY A 407 -9.65 -6.91 -36.85
CA GLY A 407 -8.86 -7.64 -35.90
C GLY A 407 -9.30 -7.58 -34.42
N ARG A 408 -10.31 -6.80 -34.04
CA ARG A 408 -10.77 -6.63 -32.64
C ARG A 408 -12.03 -7.47 -32.36
N THR A 409 -12.06 -8.12 -31.19
CA THR A 409 -13.23 -8.86 -30.75
C THR A 409 -14.34 -7.90 -30.30
N GLN A 410 -15.51 -8.06 -30.90
CA GLN A 410 -16.75 -7.38 -30.50
C GLN A 410 -17.61 -8.32 -29.65
N TRP A 411 -18.18 -7.77 -28.58
CA TRP A 411 -19.09 -8.44 -27.69
C TRP A 411 -20.51 -7.91 -27.92
N THR A 412 -21.41 -8.78 -28.28
CA THR A 412 -22.82 -8.43 -28.56
C THR A 412 -23.71 -9.00 -27.46
N PRO A 413 -24.41 -8.16 -26.68
CA PRO A 413 -25.37 -8.61 -25.72
C PRO A 413 -26.62 -9.16 -26.42
N PRO A 414 -27.44 -10.00 -25.75
CA PRO A 414 -28.79 -10.33 -26.21
C PRO A 414 -29.66 -9.06 -26.27
N ALA A 415 -30.72 -9.09 -27.06
CA ALA A 415 -31.52 -7.90 -27.39
C ALA A 415 -32.15 -7.22 -26.16
N ASP A 416 -32.51 -7.99 -25.13
CA ASP A 416 -33.06 -7.53 -23.86
C ASP A 416 -32.04 -6.87 -22.92
N HIS A 417 -30.75 -7.06 -23.18
CA HIS A 417 -29.64 -6.44 -22.45
C HIS A 417 -28.89 -5.41 -23.30
N ASP A 418 -29.35 -5.12 -24.50
CA ASP A 418 -28.71 -4.15 -25.39
C ASP A 418 -29.15 -2.72 -25.08
N THR A 419 -28.27 -1.95 -24.44
CA THR A 419 -28.48 -0.54 -24.10
C THR A 419 -27.65 0.40 -24.97
N GLY A 420 -27.06 -0.09 -26.08
CA GLY A 420 -26.11 0.69 -26.88
C GLY A 420 -24.72 0.79 -26.29
N GLN A 421 -24.39 -0.05 -25.32
CA GLN A 421 -23.08 -0.05 -24.65
C GLN A 421 -21.93 -0.36 -25.63
N PRO A 422 -20.68 0.06 -25.31
CA PRO A 422 -19.51 -0.25 -26.10
C PRO A 422 -19.38 -1.75 -26.39
N ARG A 423 -19.00 -2.10 -27.61
CA ARG A 423 -18.82 -3.49 -28.05
C ARG A 423 -17.37 -3.97 -28.00
N ILE A 424 -16.42 -3.05 -27.88
CA ILE A 424 -14.99 -3.31 -27.91
C ILE A 424 -14.35 -2.81 -26.62
N ASN A 425 -13.40 -3.57 -26.08
CA ASN A 425 -12.62 -3.15 -24.94
C ASN A 425 -11.36 -2.38 -25.37
N ASN A 426 -11.30 -1.08 -25.11
CA ASN A 426 -10.14 -0.23 -25.38
C ASN A 426 -9.21 -0.04 -24.15
N HIS A 427 -9.51 -0.69 -23.01
CA HIS A 427 -8.73 -0.52 -21.79
C HIS A 427 -7.22 -0.82 -21.98
N PHE A 428 -6.91 -1.90 -22.70
CA PHE A 428 -5.53 -2.30 -22.97
C PHE A 428 -4.91 -1.61 -24.21
N HIS A 429 -5.70 -0.79 -24.91
CA HIS A 429 -5.30 -0.06 -26.12
C HIS A 429 -5.72 1.42 -26.04
N PRO A 430 -5.25 2.16 -25.03
CA PRO A 430 -5.72 3.52 -24.73
C PRO A 430 -5.45 4.54 -25.86
N HIS A 431 -4.47 4.30 -26.72
CA HIS A 431 -4.19 5.15 -27.88
C HIS A 431 -5.39 5.28 -28.82
N ARG A 432 -6.27 4.27 -28.87
CA ARG A 432 -7.44 4.29 -29.74
C ARG A 432 -8.53 5.27 -29.29
N TYR A 433 -8.57 5.62 -28.01
CA TYR A 433 -9.43 6.73 -27.55
C TYR A 433 -8.99 8.09 -28.09
N LEU A 434 -7.76 8.20 -28.60
CA LEU A 434 -7.21 9.43 -29.15
C LEU A 434 -7.38 9.50 -30.69
N THR A 435 -7.45 8.37 -31.38
CA THR A 435 -7.57 8.28 -32.85
C THR A 435 -9.02 8.32 -33.32
N ASP A 436 -9.98 7.77 -32.55
CA ASP A 436 -11.42 7.76 -32.93
C ASP A 436 -12.06 9.16 -32.98
N LYS A 437 -11.35 10.23 -32.58
CA LYS A 437 -11.82 11.62 -32.70
C LYS A 437 -11.44 12.31 -34.00
N SER A 438 -10.56 11.73 -34.83
CA SER A 438 -10.10 12.34 -36.06
C SER A 438 -10.87 11.90 -37.31
N ASP A 439 -11.59 10.75 -37.26
CA ASP A 439 -12.29 10.20 -38.43
C ASP A 439 -13.79 10.55 -38.50
N GLY A 440 -14.23 11.48 -37.67
CA GLY A 440 -15.64 11.91 -37.58
C GLY A 440 -15.98 13.26 -38.21
N LYS A 441 -15.20 13.73 -39.18
CA LYS A 441 -15.55 14.91 -40.00
C LYS A 441 -15.08 14.69 -41.42
N ASP A 442 -16.02 14.70 -42.30
CA ASP A 442 -16.03 14.87 -43.76
C ASP A 442 -16.71 13.70 -44.47
N ASP A 443 -18.03 13.66 -44.42
CA ASP A 443 -18.87 13.25 -45.53
C ASP A 443 -20.24 13.91 -45.40
N ASP A 444 -20.26 15.23 -45.50
CA ASP A 444 -21.48 15.95 -45.87
C ASP A 444 -21.47 16.10 -47.38
N GLY A 445 -22.30 15.24 -48.03
CA GLY A 445 -22.55 15.27 -49.47
C GLY A 445 -22.89 16.66 -49.96
N LYS A 446 -22.22 17.06 -50.99
CA LYS A 446 -22.75 18.01 -51.99
C LYS A 446 -23.22 17.23 -53.19
N ASP A 447 -24.53 16.97 -53.21
CA ASP A 447 -25.28 16.81 -54.45
C ASP A 447 -25.28 18.22 -55.14
N ASP A 448 -24.52 18.40 -56.16
CA ASP A 448 -24.73 19.45 -57.11
C ASP A 448 -25.35 18.83 -58.40
N ASP A 449 -26.66 18.93 -58.47
CA ASP A 449 -27.37 18.98 -59.76
C ASP A 449 -26.77 20.07 -60.61
N ASP A 450 -26.30 19.72 -61.77
CA ASP A 450 -26.27 20.66 -62.87
C ASP A 450 -26.69 19.97 -64.16
N GLN A 451 -27.93 20.34 -64.55
CA GLN A 451 -28.50 20.15 -65.85
C GLN A 451 -28.00 21.21 -66.80
N SER A 452 -27.92 20.81 -68.04
CA SER A 452 -27.96 21.62 -69.28
C SER A 452 -26.60 22.11 -69.83
N THR A 453 -26.25 21.62 -70.91
CA THR A 453 -26.58 21.80 -72.34
C THR A 453 -25.68 20.91 -73.21
#